data_a71a93888101b4cabba5a0e5a6ec4cfa
#
_entry.id   a71a93888101b4cabba5a0e5a6ec4cfa
#
_cell.length_a   1.000
_cell.length_b   1.000
_cell.length_c   1.000
_cell.angle_alpha   90.00
_cell.angle_beta   90.00
_cell.angle_gamma   90.00
#
_symmetry.space_group_name_H-M   'P 1'
#
loop_
_entity.id
_entity.type
_entity.pdbx_description
1 polymer ?
#
loop_
_entity_poly.entity_id
_entity_poly.type
_entity_poly.pdbx_seq_one_letter_code
_entity_poly.pdbx_strand_id
1 'polypeptide(L)'
;NKGADLAETVDRAVAGVHSLGYRGRVLIRCDGEPALGALRDAITKALPDGATPVITPVGESASNGGIEQDVRTTKGLLRVHLMALEAKIGARFPSGHPVLTWLVEHVSDILSKYMVGIDGKTGYERLFGRPSREEGLEFGETLHWRHRPTKDMNVVLDARWSTASGLDVAGAASCTKCSPMAGCMVSAASSAD
;
A
#
# COMPACT_ATOMS: atom_id res chain seq x y z
N ASN A 1 -8.46 -17.99 -14.71
CA ASN A 1 -7.59 -18.94 -13.99
C ASN A 1 -7.58 -18.60 -12.49
N LYS A 2 -8.57 -19.13 -11.74
CA LYS A 2 -8.70 -18.85 -10.29
C LYS A 2 -7.70 -19.61 -9.39
N GLY A 3 -6.81 -20.41 -9.93
CA GLY A 3 -5.91 -21.26 -9.15
C GLY A 3 -4.45 -20.78 -9.08
N ALA A 4 -3.96 -20.04 -10.07
CA ALA A 4 -2.58 -19.53 -10.06
C ALA A 4 -2.39 -18.34 -9.11
N ASP A 5 -3.47 -17.60 -8.86
CA ASP A 5 -3.43 -16.37 -8.05
C ASP A 5 -3.47 -16.62 -6.54
N LEU A 6 -3.78 -17.84 -6.10
CA LEU A 6 -3.95 -18.12 -4.67
C LEU A 6 -2.61 -18.05 -3.92
N ALA A 7 -1.56 -18.65 -4.48
CA ALA A 7 -0.22 -18.66 -3.85
C ALA A 7 0.34 -17.25 -3.77
N GLU A 8 0.29 -16.48 -4.86
CA GLU A 8 0.74 -15.08 -4.88
C GLU A 8 -0.06 -14.21 -3.91
N THR A 9 -1.38 -14.41 -3.83
CA THR A 9 -2.24 -13.67 -2.89
C THR A 9 -1.89 -14.01 -1.44
N VAL A 10 -1.61 -15.28 -1.14
CA VAL A 10 -1.15 -15.71 0.19
C VAL A 10 0.19 -15.07 0.54
N ASP A 11 1.16 -15.13 -0.37
CA ASP A 11 2.49 -14.55 -0.16
C ASP A 11 2.41 -13.03 0.08
N ARG A 12 1.60 -12.32 -0.69
CA ARG A 12 1.35 -10.88 -0.49
C ARG A 12 0.69 -10.58 0.87
N ALA A 13 -0.29 -11.38 1.28
CA ALA A 13 -0.94 -11.21 2.58
C ALA A 13 0.03 -11.44 3.74
N VAL A 14 0.84 -12.49 3.66
CA VAL A 14 1.89 -12.78 4.66
C VAL A 14 2.95 -11.69 4.69
N ALA A 15 3.43 -11.26 3.53
CA ALA A 15 4.36 -10.14 3.43
C ALA A 15 3.78 -8.85 4.01
N GLY A 16 2.49 -8.58 3.77
CA GLY A 16 1.76 -7.45 4.35
C GLY A 16 1.77 -7.51 5.88
N VAL A 17 1.43 -8.63 6.49
CA VAL A 17 1.47 -8.81 7.96
C VAL A 17 2.89 -8.58 8.50
N HIS A 18 3.90 -9.14 7.83
CA HIS A 18 5.30 -8.95 8.25
C HIS A 18 5.78 -7.51 8.12
N SER A 19 5.37 -6.80 7.07
CA SER A 19 5.75 -5.40 6.85
C SER A 19 5.21 -4.45 7.94
N LEU A 20 4.10 -4.82 8.56
CA LEU A 20 3.54 -4.11 9.71
C LEU A 20 4.38 -4.30 10.99
N GLY A 21 5.41 -5.14 10.98
CA GLY A 21 6.26 -5.43 12.13
C GLY A 21 5.54 -6.17 13.26
N TYR A 22 4.32 -6.64 13.03
CA TYR A 22 3.56 -7.36 14.03
C TYR A 22 4.14 -8.75 14.28
N ARG A 23 4.40 -9.05 15.54
CA ARG A 23 4.97 -10.32 16.04
C ARG A 23 4.00 -10.93 17.04
N GLY A 24 2.97 -11.56 16.56
CA GLY A 24 1.97 -12.18 17.43
C GLY A 24 0.90 -12.90 16.65
N ARG A 25 -0.02 -13.51 17.39
CA ARG A 25 -1.12 -14.26 16.79
C ARG A 25 -2.10 -13.33 16.08
N VAL A 26 -2.33 -13.56 14.80
CA VAL A 26 -3.24 -12.79 13.95
C VAL A 26 -4.62 -13.43 13.94
N LEU A 27 -5.67 -12.61 14.05
CA LEU A 27 -7.05 -13.06 13.81
C LEU A 27 -7.41 -12.77 12.36
N ILE A 28 -7.76 -13.83 11.61
CA ILE A 28 -8.19 -13.70 10.21
C ILE A 28 -9.69 -13.93 10.16
N ARG A 29 -10.44 -12.87 9.93
CA ARG A 29 -11.89 -12.94 9.74
C ARG A 29 -12.22 -12.85 8.26
N CYS A 30 -13.10 -13.72 7.79
CA CYS A 30 -13.67 -13.65 6.45
C CYS A 30 -15.16 -13.97 6.48
N ASP A 31 -15.81 -13.64 5.39
CA ASP A 31 -17.19 -14.07 5.13
C ASP A 31 -17.26 -15.58 4.88
N GLY A 32 -18.48 -16.15 5.01
CA GLY A 32 -18.73 -17.58 4.83
C GLY A 32 -18.60 -18.10 3.38
N GLU A 33 -18.10 -17.28 2.44
CA GLU A 33 -17.87 -17.72 1.06
C GLU A 33 -16.76 -18.77 1.00
N PRO A 34 -16.98 -19.94 0.34
CA PRO A 34 -16.01 -21.03 0.31
C PRO A 34 -14.63 -20.65 -0.25
N ALA A 35 -14.59 -19.73 -1.24
CA ALA A 35 -13.34 -19.25 -1.82
C ALA A 35 -12.51 -18.44 -0.81
N LEU A 36 -13.16 -17.60 -0.02
CA LEU A 36 -12.52 -16.83 1.04
C LEU A 36 -12.10 -17.72 2.21
N GLY A 37 -12.85 -18.76 2.51
CA GLY A 37 -12.48 -19.78 3.49
C GLY A 37 -11.18 -20.48 3.12
N ALA A 38 -11.03 -20.92 1.87
CA ALA A 38 -9.80 -21.54 1.36
C ALA A 38 -8.59 -20.62 1.43
N LEU A 39 -8.77 -19.34 1.06
CA LEU A 39 -7.72 -18.31 1.16
C LEU A 39 -7.31 -18.08 2.62
N ARG A 40 -8.28 -17.89 3.51
CA ARG A 40 -8.03 -17.73 4.96
C ARG A 40 -7.21 -18.89 5.52
N ASP A 41 -7.58 -20.12 5.19
CA ASP A 41 -6.90 -21.31 5.71
C ASP A 41 -5.48 -21.44 5.16
N ALA A 42 -5.26 -21.04 3.90
CA ALA A 42 -3.94 -20.98 3.29
C ALA A 42 -3.05 -19.92 3.96
N ILE A 43 -3.57 -18.71 4.21
CA ILE A 43 -2.84 -17.65 4.92
C ILE A 43 -2.54 -18.08 6.36
N THR A 44 -3.50 -18.73 7.05
CA THR A 44 -3.32 -19.26 8.42
C THR A 44 -2.15 -20.23 8.50
N LYS A 45 -1.99 -21.09 7.49
CA LYS A 45 -0.88 -22.06 7.43
C LYS A 45 0.47 -21.40 7.13
N ALA A 46 0.45 -20.30 6.36
CA ALA A 46 1.66 -19.63 5.92
C ALA A 46 2.23 -18.65 6.96
N LEU A 47 1.44 -18.25 7.97
CA LEU A 47 1.90 -17.34 9.02
C LEU A 47 2.69 -18.11 10.11
N PRO A 48 3.99 -17.80 10.30
CA PRO A 48 4.87 -18.55 11.21
C PRO A 48 4.49 -18.38 12.69
N ASP A 49 3.97 -17.21 13.09
CA ASP A 49 3.57 -16.91 14.47
C ASP A 49 2.15 -17.40 14.79
N GLY A 50 1.52 -18.05 13.82
CA GLY A 50 0.18 -18.60 13.92
C GLY A 50 -0.92 -17.56 13.68
N ALA A 51 -2.04 -18.06 13.20
CA ALA A 51 -3.26 -17.29 13.03
C ALA A 51 -4.47 -18.06 13.57
N THR A 52 -5.49 -17.33 13.99
CA THR A 52 -6.76 -17.92 14.39
C THR A 52 -7.82 -17.54 13.35
N PRO A 53 -8.34 -18.53 12.61
CA PRO A 53 -9.43 -18.27 11.68
C PRO A 53 -10.72 -17.97 12.45
N VAL A 54 -11.40 -16.91 12.07
CA VAL A 54 -12.71 -16.52 12.61
C VAL A 54 -13.71 -16.52 11.47
N ILE A 55 -14.79 -17.24 11.62
CA ILE A 55 -15.91 -17.24 10.67
C ILE A 55 -16.98 -16.31 11.21
N THR A 56 -17.46 -15.42 10.35
CA THR A 56 -18.61 -14.58 10.69
C THR A 56 -19.87 -15.46 10.77
N PRO A 57 -20.64 -15.40 11.84
CA PRO A 57 -21.88 -16.16 11.94
C PRO A 57 -22.85 -15.81 10.81
N VAL A 58 -23.58 -16.81 10.34
CA VAL A 58 -24.58 -16.61 9.29
C VAL A 58 -25.68 -15.68 9.82
N GLY A 59 -25.96 -14.58 9.11
CA GLY A 59 -26.97 -13.60 9.49
C GLY A 59 -26.46 -12.40 10.28
N GLU A 60 -25.18 -12.37 10.70
CA GLU A 60 -24.58 -11.21 11.36
C GLU A 60 -23.84 -10.29 10.35
N SER A 61 -24.60 -9.66 9.45
CA SER A 61 -24.02 -8.69 8.50
C SER A 61 -23.37 -7.48 9.20
N ALA A 62 -23.82 -7.13 10.38
CA ALA A 62 -23.26 -6.03 11.16
C ALA A 62 -21.79 -6.26 11.55
N SER A 63 -21.35 -7.50 11.73
CA SER A 63 -19.96 -7.82 12.06
C SER A 63 -18.98 -7.58 10.90
N ASN A 64 -19.47 -7.53 9.66
CA ASN A 64 -18.70 -7.25 8.45
C ASN A 64 -18.82 -5.79 7.98
N GLY A 65 -19.70 -5.00 8.60
CA GLY A 65 -19.95 -3.61 8.18
C GLY A 65 -18.71 -2.72 8.13
N GLY A 66 -17.75 -2.92 9.04
CA GLY A 66 -16.46 -2.23 9.02
C GLY A 66 -15.67 -2.53 7.76
N ILE A 67 -15.53 -3.80 7.42
CA ILE A 67 -14.77 -4.24 6.23
C ILE A 67 -15.46 -3.77 4.94
N GLU A 68 -16.78 -3.85 4.88
CA GLU A 68 -17.55 -3.34 3.74
C GLU A 68 -17.36 -1.84 3.55
N GLN A 69 -17.35 -1.08 4.63
CA GLN A 69 -17.09 0.36 4.59
C GLN A 69 -15.65 0.65 4.13
N ASP A 70 -14.65 -0.09 4.61
CA ASP A 70 -13.26 0.06 4.20
C ASP A 70 -13.09 -0.24 2.71
N VAL A 71 -13.71 -1.30 2.21
CA VAL A 71 -13.73 -1.64 0.78
C VAL A 71 -14.40 -0.54 -0.05
N ARG A 72 -15.50 0.04 0.44
CA ARG A 72 -16.19 1.15 -0.24
C ARG A 72 -15.31 2.39 -0.30
N THR A 73 -14.68 2.74 0.81
CA THR A 73 -13.75 3.88 0.91
C THR A 73 -12.55 3.69 -0.02
N THR A 74 -11.93 2.51 0.01
CA THR A 74 -10.81 2.17 -0.88
C THR A 74 -11.19 2.29 -2.35
N LYS A 75 -12.34 1.74 -2.76
CA LYS A 75 -12.84 1.85 -4.13
C LYS A 75 -13.14 3.30 -4.52
N GLY A 76 -13.63 4.11 -3.59
CA GLY A 76 -13.85 5.54 -3.80
C GLY A 76 -12.55 6.29 -4.09
N LEU A 77 -11.55 6.10 -3.25
CA LEU A 77 -10.23 6.72 -3.42
C LEU A 77 -9.51 6.23 -4.67
N LEU A 78 -9.55 4.93 -4.97
CA LEU A 78 -9.00 4.39 -6.21
C LEU A 78 -9.57 5.11 -7.44
N ARG A 79 -10.88 5.34 -7.45
CA ARG A 79 -11.55 6.02 -8.55
C ARG A 79 -11.10 7.48 -8.68
N VAL A 80 -11.00 8.19 -7.56
CA VAL A 80 -10.57 9.60 -7.54
C VAL A 80 -9.13 9.73 -8.03
N HIS A 81 -8.20 8.93 -7.51
CA HIS A 81 -6.80 8.97 -7.92
C HIS A 81 -6.61 8.54 -9.38
N LEU A 82 -7.37 7.54 -9.85
CA LEU A 82 -7.32 7.14 -11.25
C LEU A 82 -7.79 8.27 -12.17
N MET A 83 -8.91 8.93 -11.83
CA MET A 83 -9.42 10.06 -12.60
C MET A 83 -8.43 11.23 -12.63
N ALA A 84 -7.79 11.53 -11.51
CA ALA A 84 -6.76 12.57 -11.42
C ALA A 84 -5.56 12.24 -12.32
N LEU A 85 -5.08 10.99 -12.27
CA LEU A 85 -3.98 10.52 -13.11
C LEU A 85 -4.35 10.57 -14.61
N GLU A 86 -5.54 10.09 -14.99
CA GLU A 86 -6.03 10.13 -16.36
C GLU A 86 -6.16 11.56 -16.89
N ALA A 87 -6.65 12.47 -16.06
CA ALA A 87 -6.73 13.89 -16.41
C ALA A 87 -5.34 14.52 -16.64
N LYS A 88 -4.37 14.16 -15.79
CA LYS A 88 -2.98 14.65 -15.87
C LYS A 88 -2.27 14.16 -17.14
N ILE A 89 -2.50 12.90 -17.52
CA ILE A 89 -1.85 12.28 -18.69
C ILE A 89 -2.63 12.54 -19.99
N GLY A 90 -3.91 12.89 -19.89
CA GLY A 90 -4.79 13.06 -21.06
C GLY A 90 -5.22 11.75 -21.72
N ALA A 91 -5.09 10.62 -21.04
CA ALA A 91 -5.40 9.30 -21.56
C ALA A 91 -6.06 8.42 -20.50
N ARG A 92 -6.90 7.46 -20.93
CA ARG A 92 -7.53 6.49 -20.03
C ARG A 92 -6.72 5.19 -19.94
N PHE A 93 -6.71 4.60 -18.75
CA PHE A 93 -6.08 3.31 -18.53
C PHE A 93 -7.09 2.16 -18.67
N PRO A 94 -6.76 1.11 -19.44
CA PRO A 94 -7.57 -0.10 -19.47
C PRO A 94 -7.53 -0.83 -18.12
N SER A 95 -8.59 -1.59 -17.80
CA SER A 95 -8.76 -2.27 -16.51
C SER A 95 -7.65 -3.28 -16.13
N GLY A 96 -6.86 -3.74 -17.11
CA GLY A 96 -5.71 -4.64 -16.88
C GLY A 96 -4.36 -3.92 -16.86
N HIS A 97 -4.31 -2.60 -16.83
CA HIS A 97 -3.05 -1.87 -16.88
C HIS A 97 -2.25 -2.03 -15.57
N PRO A 98 -0.93 -2.31 -15.61
CA PRO A 98 -0.11 -2.53 -14.41
C PRO A 98 -0.14 -1.38 -13.39
N VAL A 99 -0.36 -0.15 -13.86
CA VAL A 99 -0.46 1.04 -13.00
C VAL A 99 -1.54 0.91 -11.95
N LEU A 100 -2.62 0.15 -12.24
CA LEU A 100 -3.72 -0.05 -11.29
C LEU A 100 -3.28 -0.82 -10.05
N THR A 101 -2.33 -1.75 -10.18
CA THR A 101 -1.76 -2.47 -9.03
C THR A 101 -1.02 -1.51 -8.10
N TRP A 102 -0.20 -0.63 -8.65
CA TRP A 102 0.53 0.39 -7.89
C TRP A 102 -0.40 1.41 -7.24
N LEU A 103 -1.48 1.76 -7.96
CA LEU A 103 -2.50 2.66 -7.43
C LEU A 103 -3.21 2.06 -6.20
N VAL A 104 -3.48 0.75 -6.20
CA VAL A 104 -4.06 0.05 -5.03
C VAL A 104 -3.11 0.14 -3.83
N GLU A 105 -1.83 -0.12 -4.03
CA GLU A 105 -0.81 -0.02 -2.97
C GLU A 105 -0.72 1.41 -2.42
N HIS A 106 -0.68 2.40 -3.30
CA HIS A 106 -0.65 3.82 -2.93
C HIS A 106 -1.89 4.24 -2.10
N VAL A 107 -3.09 3.85 -2.53
CA VAL A 107 -4.32 4.15 -1.81
C VAL A 107 -4.35 3.47 -0.44
N SER A 108 -3.86 2.24 -0.34
CA SER A 108 -3.76 1.52 0.93
C SER A 108 -2.80 2.23 1.90
N ASP A 109 -1.69 2.76 1.40
CA ASP A 109 -0.73 3.53 2.17
C ASP A 109 -1.34 4.86 2.67
N ILE A 110 -2.02 5.59 1.79
CA ILE A 110 -2.77 6.81 2.16
C ILE A 110 -3.80 6.53 3.25
N LEU A 111 -4.61 5.50 3.11
CA LEU A 111 -5.61 5.13 4.11
C LEU A 111 -4.96 4.81 5.45
N SER A 112 -3.88 4.05 5.43
CA SER A 112 -3.16 3.69 6.66
C SER A 112 -2.55 4.88 7.38
N LYS A 113 -1.95 5.82 6.65
CA LYS A 113 -1.17 6.94 7.20
C LYS A 113 -1.99 8.18 7.52
N TYR A 114 -3.07 8.42 6.78
CA TYR A 114 -3.78 9.72 6.84
C TYR A 114 -5.28 9.61 7.19
N MET A 115 -5.90 8.43 7.05
CA MET A 115 -7.28 8.27 7.45
C MET A 115 -7.40 8.15 8.96
N VAL A 116 -8.02 9.14 9.57
CA VAL A 116 -8.25 9.18 11.03
C VAL A 116 -9.54 8.41 11.36
N GLY A 117 -9.45 7.47 12.29
CA GLY A 117 -10.58 6.71 12.79
C GLY A 117 -11.35 7.44 13.89
N ILE A 118 -12.39 6.79 14.40
CA ILE A 118 -13.29 7.34 15.45
C ILE A 118 -12.52 7.67 16.74
N ASP A 119 -11.44 6.94 17.02
CA ASP A 119 -10.57 7.14 18.18
C ASP A 119 -9.55 8.29 18.00
N GLY A 120 -9.64 9.04 16.89
CA GLY A 120 -8.72 10.13 16.58
C GLY A 120 -7.33 9.70 16.12
N LYS A 121 -7.11 8.40 15.87
CA LYS A 121 -5.83 7.86 15.41
C LYS A 121 -5.91 7.29 14.01
N THR A 122 -4.79 7.35 13.29
CA THR A 122 -4.64 6.66 12.01
C THR A 122 -4.32 5.18 12.21
N GLY A 123 -4.49 4.36 11.16
CA GLY A 123 -4.05 2.97 11.18
C GLY A 123 -2.56 2.84 11.50
N TYR A 124 -1.74 3.72 10.92
CA TYR A 124 -0.31 3.80 11.18
C TYR A 124 0.01 4.09 12.65
N GLU A 125 -0.69 5.06 13.27
CA GLU A 125 -0.50 5.40 14.69
C GLU A 125 -0.87 4.25 15.63
N ARG A 126 -1.90 3.48 15.29
CA ARG A 126 -2.28 2.30 16.09
C ARG A 126 -1.21 1.22 16.08
N LEU A 127 -0.54 1.04 14.93
CA LEU A 127 0.51 0.02 14.75
C LEU A 127 1.84 0.44 15.36
N PHE A 128 2.26 1.69 15.10
CA PHE A 128 3.61 2.15 15.42
C PHE A 128 3.68 3.07 16.65
N GLY A 129 2.55 3.41 17.26
CA GLY A 129 2.47 4.27 18.43
C GLY A 129 2.82 5.74 18.18
N ARG A 130 3.00 6.13 16.91
CA ARG A 130 3.36 7.50 16.49
C ARG A 130 2.75 7.82 15.12
N PRO A 131 2.44 9.09 14.83
CA PRO A 131 1.97 9.48 13.51
C PRO A 131 3.06 9.28 12.45
N SER A 132 2.61 9.08 11.19
CA SER A 132 3.52 9.12 10.05
C SER A 132 4.11 10.52 9.91
N ARG A 133 5.40 10.58 9.61
CA ARG A 133 6.10 11.84 9.30
C ARG A 133 6.32 12.02 7.80
N GLU A 134 5.85 11.09 7.02
CA GLU A 134 5.96 11.17 5.57
C GLU A 134 4.97 12.18 5.04
N GLU A 135 5.40 12.99 4.10
CA GLU A 135 4.52 13.88 3.36
C GLU A 135 3.72 13.05 2.35
N GLY A 136 2.43 13.35 2.21
CA GLY A 136 1.57 12.72 1.22
C GLY A 136 1.97 13.20 -0.17
N LEU A 137 2.30 12.26 -1.04
CA LEU A 137 2.62 12.54 -2.44
C LEU A 137 1.43 12.18 -3.31
N GLU A 138 1.18 12.99 -4.34
CA GLU A 138 0.16 12.69 -5.34
C GLU A 138 0.61 11.52 -6.23
N PHE A 139 -0.30 10.60 -6.54
CA PHE A 139 0.02 9.51 -7.45
C PHE A 139 0.35 10.05 -8.85
N GLY A 140 1.52 9.68 -9.37
CA GLY A 140 2.01 10.18 -10.66
C GLY A 140 2.60 11.60 -10.59
N GLU A 141 2.88 12.13 -9.41
CA GLU A 141 3.60 13.40 -9.24
C GLU A 141 5.05 13.27 -9.70
N THR A 142 5.60 14.36 -10.26
CA THR A 142 7.01 14.42 -10.61
C THR A 142 7.83 14.83 -9.40
N LEU A 143 8.80 14.01 -9.05
CA LEU A 143 9.62 14.17 -7.86
C LEU A 143 11.07 14.41 -8.23
N HIS A 144 11.73 15.29 -7.46
CA HIS A 144 13.17 15.38 -7.44
C HIS A 144 13.69 14.58 -6.23
N TRP A 145 14.58 13.65 -6.47
CA TRP A 145 15.18 12.87 -5.41
C TRP A 145 16.69 13.00 -5.39
N ARG A 146 17.25 13.04 -4.20
CA ARG A 146 18.69 13.19 -4.00
C ARG A 146 19.34 11.82 -3.86
N HIS A 147 20.36 11.58 -4.71
CA HIS A 147 21.17 10.39 -4.60
C HIS A 147 21.98 10.38 -3.31
N ARG A 148 22.04 9.22 -2.66
CA ARG A 148 23.04 9.01 -1.61
C ARG A 148 24.42 8.91 -2.25
N PRO A 149 25.44 9.56 -1.67
CA PRO A 149 26.80 9.38 -2.13
C PRO A 149 27.19 7.90 -2.02
N THR A 150 27.60 7.30 -3.12
CA THR A 150 28.22 5.98 -3.18
C THR A 150 29.72 6.15 -3.33
N LYS A 151 30.50 5.07 -3.08
CA LYS A 151 31.96 5.12 -3.21
C LYS A 151 32.42 5.49 -4.62
N ASP A 152 31.63 5.18 -5.62
CA ASP A 152 31.92 5.38 -7.04
C ASP A 152 31.41 6.74 -7.56
N MET A 153 30.73 7.51 -6.73
CA MET A 153 30.15 8.79 -7.09
C MET A 153 31.15 9.91 -6.86
N ASN A 154 31.48 10.68 -7.90
CA ASN A 154 32.26 11.90 -7.75
C ASN A 154 31.42 12.99 -7.11
N VAL A 155 31.60 13.24 -5.82
CA VAL A 155 30.81 14.16 -5.00
C VAL A 155 30.82 15.60 -5.55
N VAL A 156 31.81 15.96 -6.35
CA VAL A 156 31.97 17.30 -6.92
C VAL A 156 31.33 17.43 -8.30
N LEU A 157 31.44 16.41 -9.14
CA LEU A 157 31.10 16.48 -10.56
C LEU A 157 29.80 15.77 -10.93
N ASP A 158 29.39 14.73 -10.17
CA ASP A 158 28.19 13.98 -10.51
C ASP A 158 26.91 14.68 -10.06
N ALA A 159 25.85 14.49 -10.84
CA ALA A 159 24.55 15.02 -10.52
C ALA A 159 24.02 14.43 -9.21
N ARG A 160 23.69 15.28 -8.26
CA ARG A 160 23.17 14.89 -6.95
C ARG A 160 21.68 14.64 -6.93
N TRP A 161 20.98 15.13 -7.93
CA TRP A 161 19.52 15.07 -8.02
C TRP A 161 19.11 14.44 -9.35
N SER A 162 18.10 13.61 -9.28
CA SER A 162 17.42 13.06 -10.45
C SER A 162 15.92 13.35 -10.34
N THR A 163 15.30 13.52 -11.49
CA THR A 163 13.85 13.64 -11.60
C THR A 163 13.27 12.27 -11.92
N ALA A 164 12.25 11.88 -11.17
CA ALA A 164 11.49 10.67 -11.42
C ALA A 164 10.00 10.99 -11.35
N SER A 165 9.20 10.31 -12.16
CA SER A 165 7.74 10.36 -11.97
C SER A 165 7.37 9.57 -10.71
N GLY A 166 6.29 9.93 -10.03
CA GLY A 166 5.77 9.16 -8.90
C GLY A 166 5.44 7.72 -9.26
N LEU A 167 5.28 7.41 -10.56
CA LEU A 167 5.12 6.05 -11.08
C LEU A 167 6.43 5.25 -11.00
N ASP A 168 7.57 5.88 -11.29
CA ASP A 168 8.89 5.25 -11.16
C ASP A 168 9.23 4.98 -9.70
N VAL A 169 8.86 5.91 -8.81
CA VAL A 169 9.08 5.78 -7.37
C VAL A 169 8.18 4.72 -6.76
N ALA A 170 6.91 4.62 -7.19
CA ALA A 170 5.99 3.56 -6.74
C ALA A 170 6.49 2.17 -7.16
N GLY A 171 7.02 2.02 -8.38
CA GLY A 171 7.69 0.79 -8.82
C GLY A 171 8.96 0.47 -8.03
N ALA A 172 9.68 1.49 -7.56
CA ALA A 172 10.88 1.36 -6.74
C ALA A 172 10.58 1.12 -5.25
N ALA A 173 9.42 1.53 -4.75
CA ALA A 173 8.99 1.25 -3.37
C ALA A 173 8.69 -0.23 -3.14
N SER A 174 8.34 -0.98 -4.19
CA SER A 174 8.32 -2.45 -4.15
C SER A 174 9.74 -3.06 -4.17
N CYS A 175 10.75 -2.28 -4.54
CA CYS A 175 12.15 -2.66 -4.42
C CYS A 175 12.63 -2.32 -3.00
N THR A 176 12.95 -3.33 -2.21
CA THR A 176 13.47 -3.26 -0.84
C THR A 176 14.66 -2.32 -0.61
N LYS A 177 15.21 -1.72 -1.67
CA LYS A 177 16.31 -0.74 -1.62
C LYS A 177 15.86 0.72 -1.49
N CYS A 178 14.59 1.03 -1.74
CA CYS A 178 14.02 2.39 -1.68
C CYS A 178 13.04 2.58 -0.51
N SER A 179 13.15 1.77 0.52
CA SER A 179 12.40 1.97 1.76
C SER A 179 12.71 3.37 2.33
N PRO A 180 11.71 4.15 2.78
CA PRO A 180 11.89 5.47 3.39
C PRO A 180 12.83 5.47 4.61
N MET A 181 13.06 4.32 5.23
CA MET A 181 14.09 4.15 6.26
C MET A 181 15.53 4.41 5.76
N ALA A 182 15.73 4.50 4.46
CA ALA A 182 17.05 4.73 3.87
C ALA A 182 17.45 6.20 3.74
N GLY A 183 16.68 7.18 4.31
CA GLY A 183 17.06 8.59 4.40
C GLY A 183 17.21 9.29 3.02
N CYS A 184 16.38 8.95 2.03
CA CYS A 184 16.21 9.79 0.85
C CYS A 184 15.39 11.03 1.22
N MET A 185 15.94 12.21 1.01
CA MET A 185 15.14 13.43 1.01
C MET A 185 14.42 13.52 -0.34
N VAL A 186 13.10 13.53 -0.29
CA VAL A 186 12.23 13.77 -1.44
C VAL A 186 11.68 15.17 -1.29
N SER A 187 11.80 16.02 -2.30
CA SER A 187 11.11 17.30 -2.37
C SER A 187 10.17 17.32 -3.56
N ALA A 188 8.95 17.77 -3.35
CA ALA A 188 8.01 17.98 -4.44
C ALA A 188 8.51 19.11 -5.34
N ALA A 189 8.42 18.92 -6.65
CA ALA A 189 8.68 20.00 -7.60
C ALA A 189 7.48 20.93 -7.57
N SER A 190 7.61 22.10 -6.96
CA SER A 190 6.66 23.21 -7.14
C SER A 190 6.75 23.67 -8.59
N SER A 191 5.73 23.40 -9.39
CA SER A 191 5.53 24.07 -10.66
C SER A 191 5.09 25.50 -10.36
N ALA A 192 6.05 26.42 -10.27
CA ALA A 192 5.79 27.84 -10.39
C ALA A 192 5.84 28.16 -11.88
N ASP A 193 4.70 28.41 -12.49
CA ASP A 193 4.48 29.30 -13.63
C ASP A 193 3.65 30.48 -13.15
#